data_6ad6f6051cc776416999b2214997db77
#
_entry.id   6ad6f6051cc776416999b2214997db77
#
_cell.length_a   1.000
_cell.length_b   1.000
_cell.length_c   1.000
_cell.angle_alpha   90.00
_cell.angle_beta   90.00
_cell.angle_gamma   90.00
#
_symmetry.space_group_name_H-M   'P 1'
#
loop_
_entity.id
_entity.type
_entity.pdbx_description
1 polymer ?
#
loop_
_entity_poly.entity_id
_entity_poly.type
_entity_poly.pdbx_seq_one_letter_code
_entity_poly.pdbx_strand_id
1 'polypeptide(L)'
;EDEARAVIAASARLKALFPAYLNGLGLRDASGTLMQLNADGTGSFADYIKGIYRASAQRAVDAKMPLDGANWFTVKDGKVTDVDLAKYAVWVTRLKSAPAFDRFDRSSGENDVFGTETNVPRHFTDFSRQYDTAHGDLAPDMDIRRMNPMNYIGTAGVRTAPHFRIRHGAKDRDTSMAIPAILALRLARTGSDVNFSAPWGQGHGGDYDLKELFDWIDYICK
;
A
#
# COMPACT_ATOMS: atom_id res chain seq x y z
N GLU A 1 -29.27 4.34 2.27
CA GLU A 1 -28.71 5.72 2.37
C GLU A 1 -27.79 5.88 3.60
N ASP A 2 -28.15 5.36 4.76
CA ASP A 2 -27.37 5.55 5.99
C ASP A 2 -26.01 4.81 5.96
N GLU A 3 -25.96 3.62 5.38
CA GLU A 3 -24.71 2.87 5.22
C GLU A 3 -23.73 3.61 4.29
N ALA A 4 -24.20 4.15 3.18
CA ALA A 4 -23.36 4.92 2.27
C ALA A 4 -22.80 6.18 2.94
N ARG A 5 -23.59 6.85 3.77
CA ARG A 5 -23.15 8.02 4.55
C ARG A 5 -22.09 7.62 5.58
N ALA A 6 -22.27 6.48 6.27
CA ALA A 6 -21.30 5.98 7.23
C ALA A 6 -19.95 5.68 6.57
N VAL A 7 -19.95 5.03 5.39
CA VAL A 7 -18.73 4.75 4.60
C VAL A 7 -18.03 6.03 4.15
N ILE A 8 -18.78 7.04 3.69
CA ILE A 8 -18.22 8.34 3.29
C ILE A 8 -17.56 9.04 4.50
N ALA A 9 -18.26 9.07 5.64
CA ALA A 9 -17.74 9.68 6.86
C ALA A 9 -16.48 8.95 7.37
N ALA A 10 -16.48 7.63 7.34
CA ALA A 10 -15.33 6.81 7.70
C ALA A 10 -14.13 7.06 6.78
N SER A 11 -14.37 7.13 5.48
CA SER A 11 -13.33 7.44 4.49
C SER A 11 -12.68 8.81 4.76
N ALA A 12 -13.51 9.83 5.01
CA ALA A 12 -13.02 11.17 5.33
C ALA A 12 -12.17 11.17 6.62
N ARG A 13 -12.61 10.45 7.65
CA ARG A 13 -11.88 10.35 8.93
C ARG A 13 -10.56 9.58 8.78
N LEU A 14 -10.54 8.45 8.07
CA LEU A 14 -9.31 7.70 7.78
C LEU A 14 -8.32 8.55 6.98
N LYS A 15 -8.79 9.30 5.99
CA LYS A 15 -7.97 10.26 5.25
C LYS A 15 -7.34 11.30 6.17
N ALA A 16 -8.09 11.83 7.14
CA ALA A 16 -7.59 12.82 8.09
C ALA A 16 -6.57 12.24 9.08
N LEU A 17 -6.69 10.96 9.44
CA LEU A 17 -5.78 10.27 10.38
C LEU A 17 -4.47 9.82 9.71
N PHE A 18 -4.48 9.58 8.40
CA PHE A 18 -3.36 8.96 7.69
C PHE A 18 -2.05 9.76 7.78
N PRO A 19 -2.02 11.10 7.64
CA PRO A 19 -0.77 11.86 7.77
C PRO A 19 -0.10 11.70 9.14
N ALA A 20 -0.87 11.76 10.22
CA ALA A 20 -0.33 11.58 11.57
C ALA A 20 0.24 10.16 11.77
N TYR A 21 -0.47 9.14 11.29
CA TYR A 21 0.01 7.76 11.30
C TYR A 21 1.33 7.61 10.54
N LEU A 22 1.38 8.08 9.29
CA LEU A 22 2.58 7.98 8.46
C LEU A 22 3.78 8.70 9.09
N ASN A 23 3.57 9.93 9.51
CA ASN A 23 4.63 10.75 10.10
C ASN A 23 5.17 10.14 11.41
N GLY A 24 4.29 9.49 12.18
CA GLY A 24 4.65 8.76 13.40
C GLY A 24 5.53 7.53 13.16
N LEU A 25 5.54 6.96 11.95
CA LEU A 25 6.41 5.82 11.60
C LEU A 25 7.89 6.22 11.49
N GLY A 26 8.22 7.48 11.32
CA GLY A 26 9.60 7.98 11.21
C GLY A 26 10.37 7.38 10.02
N LEU A 27 9.70 7.06 8.93
CA LEU A 27 10.29 6.44 7.75
C LEU A 27 11.28 7.38 7.07
N ARG A 28 12.33 6.81 6.47
CA ARG A 28 13.32 7.55 5.66
C ARG A 28 13.62 6.78 4.38
N ASP A 29 13.92 7.49 3.32
CA ASP A 29 14.44 6.89 2.09
C ASP A 29 15.93 6.53 2.19
N ALA A 30 16.50 6.02 1.09
CA ALA A 30 17.91 5.63 1.01
C ALA A 30 18.88 6.81 1.19
N SER A 31 18.45 8.04 0.89
CA SER A 31 19.25 9.25 1.12
C SER A 31 19.20 9.75 2.58
N GLY A 32 18.36 9.15 3.41
CA GLY A 32 18.10 9.57 4.78
C GLY A 32 17.00 10.63 4.91
N THR A 33 16.36 11.03 3.80
CA THR A 33 15.26 12.01 3.82
C THR A 33 14.07 11.46 4.60
N LEU A 34 13.59 12.21 5.58
CA LEU A 34 12.40 11.86 6.36
C LEU A 34 11.14 11.93 5.49
N MET A 35 10.40 10.83 5.49
CA MET A 35 9.11 10.76 4.79
C MET A 35 8.02 11.41 5.62
N GLN A 36 7.44 12.48 5.09
CA GLN A 36 6.35 13.21 5.71
C GLN A 36 5.22 13.44 4.72
N LEU A 37 4.02 13.47 5.26
CA LEU A 37 2.79 13.77 4.53
C LEU A 37 2.03 14.87 5.26
N ASN A 38 1.68 15.92 4.52
CA ASN A 38 0.86 17.02 5.00
C ASN A 38 -0.64 16.67 4.88
N ALA A 39 -1.49 17.43 5.60
CA ALA A 39 -2.94 17.22 5.57
C ALA A 39 -3.56 17.43 4.17
N ASP A 40 -2.93 18.24 3.33
CA ASP A 40 -3.33 18.49 1.94
C ASP A 40 -2.86 17.39 0.96
N GLY A 41 -2.12 16.38 1.46
CA GLY A 41 -1.58 15.28 0.66
C GLY A 41 -0.25 15.59 -0.03
N THR A 42 0.38 16.73 0.26
CA THR A 42 1.76 17.06 -0.20
C THR A 42 2.82 16.53 0.77
N GLY A 43 4.08 16.56 0.37
CA GLY A 43 5.21 16.20 1.22
C GLY A 43 6.09 15.11 0.62
N SER A 44 7.23 14.83 1.28
CA SER A 44 8.25 13.91 0.77
C SER A 44 7.73 12.49 0.52
N PHE A 45 6.74 12.03 1.29
CA PHE A 45 6.12 10.72 1.02
C PHE A 45 5.28 10.74 -0.27
N ALA A 46 4.52 11.81 -0.52
CA ALA A 46 3.79 11.97 -1.78
C ALA A 46 4.75 12.03 -2.98
N ASP A 47 5.87 12.72 -2.84
CA ASP A 47 6.90 12.79 -3.88
C ASP A 47 7.57 11.43 -4.12
N TYR A 48 7.78 10.64 -3.07
CA TYR A 48 8.26 9.26 -3.17
C TYR A 48 7.26 8.38 -3.98
N ILE A 49 5.98 8.45 -3.67
CA ILE A 49 4.93 7.74 -4.44
C ILE A 49 4.89 8.22 -5.89
N LYS A 50 4.97 9.53 -6.14
CA LYS A 50 5.07 10.08 -7.51
C LYS A 50 6.28 9.54 -8.25
N GLY A 51 7.41 9.36 -7.58
CA GLY A 51 8.63 8.76 -8.14
C GLY A 51 8.40 7.33 -8.63
N ILE A 52 7.69 6.51 -7.85
CA ILE A 52 7.36 5.13 -8.23
C ILE A 52 6.46 5.09 -9.47
N TYR A 53 5.40 5.90 -9.49
CA TYR A 53 4.49 5.97 -10.64
C TYR A 53 5.15 6.59 -11.87
N ARG A 54 6.02 7.60 -11.69
CA ARG A 54 6.81 8.18 -12.79
C ARG A 54 7.70 7.12 -13.43
N ALA A 55 8.40 6.31 -12.64
CA ALA A 55 9.22 5.23 -13.14
C ALA A 55 8.40 4.15 -13.88
N SER A 56 7.19 3.85 -13.38
CA SER A 56 6.26 2.95 -14.04
C SER A 56 5.80 3.48 -15.41
N ALA A 57 5.32 4.73 -15.44
CA ALA A 57 4.86 5.39 -16.67
C ALA A 57 6.02 5.56 -17.68
N GLN A 58 7.23 5.88 -17.21
CA GLN A 58 8.40 6.01 -18.09
C GLN A 58 8.72 4.69 -18.78
N ARG A 59 8.71 3.56 -18.05
CA ARG A 59 8.92 2.25 -18.68
C ARG A 59 7.87 1.95 -19.75
N ALA A 60 6.61 2.33 -19.51
CA ALA A 60 5.55 2.15 -20.51
C ALA A 60 5.79 3.02 -21.75
N VAL A 61 6.20 4.27 -21.58
CA VAL A 61 6.53 5.19 -22.68
C VAL A 61 7.72 4.65 -23.49
N ASP A 62 8.80 4.26 -22.82
CA ASP A 62 10.02 3.74 -23.46
C ASP A 62 9.75 2.45 -24.25
N ALA A 63 8.90 1.58 -23.71
CA ALA A 63 8.48 0.32 -24.33
C ALA A 63 7.31 0.48 -25.31
N LYS A 64 6.81 1.70 -25.53
CA LYS A 64 5.65 2.00 -26.40
C LYS A 64 4.41 1.16 -26.05
N MET A 65 4.20 0.90 -24.78
CA MET A 65 3.03 0.17 -24.29
C MET A 65 1.76 1.02 -24.42
N PRO A 66 0.56 0.40 -24.50
CA PRO A 66 -0.72 1.11 -24.40
C PRO A 66 -0.79 1.92 -23.10
N LEU A 67 -1.16 3.19 -23.19
CA LEU A 67 -1.30 4.07 -22.03
C LEU A 67 -2.71 4.10 -21.45
N ASP A 68 -3.67 3.41 -22.10
CA ASP A 68 -5.04 3.16 -21.61
C ASP A 68 -5.79 4.41 -21.14
N GLY A 69 -5.63 5.52 -21.84
CA GLY A 69 -6.24 6.80 -21.48
C GLY A 69 -5.71 7.41 -20.19
N ALA A 70 -4.55 6.99 -19.72
CA ALA A 70 -3.90 7.58 -18.56
C ALA A 70 -3.61 9.08 -18.79
N ASN A 71 -4.23 9.92 -17.97
CA ASN A 71 -4.12 11.39 -18.04
C ASN A 71 -3.49 12.00 -16.78
N TRP A 72 -2.92 11.15 -15.95
CA TRP A 72 -2.38 11.51 -14.64
C TRP A 72 -0.87 11.79 -14.64
N PHE A 73 -0.23 11.72 -15.81
CA PHE A 73 1.17 12.13 -15.98
C PHE A 73 1.36 12.91 -17.27
N THR A 74 2.43 13.68 -17.33
CA THR A 74 2.81 14.49 -18.49
C THR A 74 4.07 13.93 -19.14
N VAL A 75 4.04 13.79 -20.46
CA VAL A 75 5.21 13.40 -21.26
C VAL A 75 5.69 14.61 -22.06
N LYS A 76 6.98 14.93 -21.94
CA LYS A 76 7.67 15.94 -22.75
C LYS A 76 8.97 15.34 -23.28
N ASP A 77 9.18 15.41 -24.60
CA ASP A 77 10.37 14.88 -25.27
C ASP A 77 10.70 13.42 -24.87
N GLY A 78 9.65 12.57 -24.80
CA GLY A 78 9.76 11.16 -24.41
C GLY A 78 10.02 10.93 -22.92
N LYS A 79 10.00 11.97 -22.09
CA LYS A 79 10.22 11.86 -20.64
C LYS A 79 8.93 12.18 -19.87
N VAL A 80 8.66 11.37 -18.84
CA VAL A 80 7.59 11.64 -17.88
C VAL A 80 8.09 12.71 -16.90
N THR A 81 7.54 13.91 -16.99
CA THR A 81 8.00 15.09 -16.25
C THR A 81 7.22 15.35 -14.97
N ASP A 82 5.93 14.97 -14.94
CA ASP A 82 5.06 15.19 -13.80
C ASP A 82 4.09 14.03 -13.59
N VAL A 83 3.61 13.89 -12.34
CA VAL A 83 2.61 12.89 -11.91
C VAL A 83 1.60 13.56 -10.99
N ASP A 84 0.33 13.49 -11.37
CA ASP A 84 -0.82 13.98 -10.61
C ASP A 84 -1.51 12.81 -9.90
N LEU A 85 -1.30 12.67 -8.59
CA LEU A 85 -1.87 11.58 -7.79
C LEU A 85 -3.40 11.66 -7.67
N ALA A 86 -3.99 12.86 -7.76
CA ALA A 86 -5.44 13.00 -7.71
C ALA A 86 -6.08 12.45 -9.01
N LYS A 87 -5.51 12.77 -10.16
CA LYS A 87 -5.93 12.19 -11.44
C LYS A 87 -5.66 10.69 -11.50
N TYR A 88 -4.52 10.23 -10.95
CA TYR A 88 -4.23 8.81 -10.84
C TYR A 88 -5.33 8.09 -10.05
N ALA A 89 -5.74 8.61 -8.89
CA ALA A 89 -6.78 8.01 -8.06
C ALA A 89 -8.13 7.88 -8.80
N VAL A 90 -8.46 8.85 -9.65
CA VAL A 90 -9.65 8.79 -10.51
C VAL A 90 -9.48 7.74 -11.61
N TRP A 91 -8.33 7.73 -12.29
CA TRP A 91 -8.06 6.79 -13.38
C TRP A 91 -8.02 5.33 -12.91
N VAL A 92 -7.39 5.05 -11.78
CA VAL A 92 -7.31 3.68 -11.25
C VAL A 92 -8.67 3.17 -10.77
N THR A 93 -9.55 4.07 -10.31
CA THR A 93 -10.93 3.76 -9.84
C THR A 93 -10.94 2.63 -8.81
N ARG A 94 -10.65 2.95 -7.56
CA ARG A 94 -10.61 1.94 -6.49
C ARG A 94 -11.94 1.21 -6.33
N LEU A 95 -11.87 -0.12 -6.15
CA LEU A 95 -13.04 -0.99 -6.00
C LEU A 95 -13.51 -1.12 -4.55
N LYS A 96 -12.58 -1.10 -3.60
CA LYS A 96 -12.91 -1.28 -2.18
C LYS A 96 -13.21 0.06 -1.52
N SER A 97 -14.35 0.13 -0.85
CA SER A 97 -14.68 1.25 0.04
C SER A 97 -13.83 1.22 1.31
N ALA A 98 -13.70 2.36 1.99
CA ALA A 98 -13.02 2.43 3.28
C ALA A 98 -14.03 2.18 4.43
N PRO A 99 -13.63 1.39 5.45
CA PRO A 99 -12.38 0.66 5.58
C PRO A 99 -12.33 -0.56 4.64
N ALA A 100 -11.19 -0.77 3.97
CA ALA A 100 -11.10 -1.75 2.90
C ALA A 100 -10.92 -3.19 3.41
N PHE A 101 -10.30 -3.38 4.57
CA PHE A 101 -9.88 -4.68 5.08
C PHE A 101 -10.62 -5.08 6.36
N ASP A 102 -10.76 -4.19 7.33
CA ASP A 102 -11.55 -4.42 8.53
C ASP A 102 -12.93 -3.76 8.36
N ARG A 103 -13.84 -4.44 7.71
CA ARG A 103 -15.17 -3.91 7.40
C ARG A 103 -16.01 -3.79 8.65
N PHE A 104 -16.92 -2.79 8.70
CA PHE A 104 -17.79 -2.55 9.85
C PHE A 104 -18.73 -3.72 10.14
N ASP A 105 -19.15 -4.43 9.09
CA ASP A 105 -19.98 -5.62 9.17
C ASP A 105 -19.17 -6.92 9.31
N ARG A 106 -17.84 -6.83 9.38
CA ARG A 106 -16.91 -7.96 9.45
C ARG A 106 -17.02 -8.95 8.29
N SER A 107 -17.43 -8.49 7.12
CA SER A 107 -17.65 -9.33 5.93
C SER A 107 -16.40 -9.48 5.04
N SER A 108 -15.25 -8.97 5.45
CA SER A 108 -14.02 -9.15 4.68
C SER A 108 -13.34 -10.49 5.01
N GLY A 109 -12.59 -11.04 4.04
CA GLY A 109 -11.77 -12.22 4.29
C GLY A 109 -10.71 -12.00 5.37
N GLU A 110 -10.26 -10.76 5.55
CA GLU A 110 -9.34 -10.40 6.61
C GLU A 110 -10.00 -10.50 8.00
N ASN A 111 -11.29 -10.16 8.13
CA ASN A 111 -12.03 -10.38 9.38
C ASN A 111 -12.13 -11.87 9.73
N ASP A 112 -12.24 -12.75 8.72
CA ASP A 112 -12.22 -14.21 8.95
C ASP A 112 -10.85 -14.70 9.41
N VAL A 113 -9.76 -14.16 8.84
CA VAL A 113 -8.38 -14.48 9.25
C VAL A 113 -8.12 -14.13 10.71
N PHE A 114 -8.70 -13.05 11.20
CA PHE A 114 -8.63 -12.65 12.61
C PHE A 114 -9.72 -13.28 13.49
N GLY A 115 -10.59 -14.10 12.89
CA GLY A 115 -11.72 -14.76 13.56
C GLY A 115 -11.32 -15.88 14.48
N THR A 116 -12.33 -16.60 14.96
CA THR A 116 -12.14 -17.80 15.77
C THR A 116 -11.97 -19.06 14.90
N GLU A 117 -11.51 -20.16 15.49
CA GLU A 117 -11.45 -21.47 14.84
C GLU A 117 -12.81 -21.97 14.34
N THR A 118 -13.90 -21.44 14.87
CA THR A 118 -15.27 -21.73 14.45
C THR A 118 -15.83 -20.72 13.46
N ASN A 119 -14.96 -19.94 12.81
CA ASN A 119 -15.29 -18.96 11.77
C ASN A 119 -16.22 -17.82 12.24
N VAL A 120 -16.07 -17.35 13.48
CA VAL A 120 -16.69 -16.11 13.92
C VAL A 120 -15.75 -14.96 13.58
N PRO A 121 -16.07 -14.10 12.58
CA PRO A 121 -15.18 -13.03 12.14
C PRO A 121 -15.01 -11.98 13.24
N ARG A 122 -13.81 -11.38 13.33
CA ARG A 122 -13.47 -10.37 14.32
C ARG A 122 -12.90 -9.11 13.66
N HIS A 123 -13.06 -8.01 14.36
CA HIS A 123 -12.30 -6.80 14.06
C HIS A 123 -10.83 -6.96 14.44
N PHE A 124 -9.96 -6.24 13.76
CA PHE A 124 -8.55 -6.14 14.13
C PHE A 124 -8.06 -4.69 14.21
N THR A 125 -9.01 -3.74 14.15
CA THR A 125 -8.77 -2.32 14.40
C THR A 125 -9.84 -1.75 15.33
N ASP A 126 -9.42 -0.95 16.30
CA ASP A 126 -10.35 -0.21 17.16
C ASP A 126 -11.26 0.72 16.35
N PHE A 127 -10.73 1.26 15.24
CA PHE A 127 -11.49 2.11 14.35
C PHE A 127 -12.75 1.40 13.85
N SER A 128 -12.62 0.23 13.24
CA SER A 128 -13.78 -0.48 12.68
C SER A 128 -14.71 -0.98 13.77
N ARG A 129 -14.17 -1.48 14.87
CA ARG A 129 -15.00 -1.93 16.01
C ARG A 129 -15.92 -0.83 16.56
N GLN A 130 -15.45 0.45 16.56
CA GLN A 130 -16.27 1.58 17.02
C GLN A 130 -17.50 1.85 16.15
N TYR A 131 -17.45 1.45 14.87
CA TYR A 131 -18.52 1.67 13.90
C TYR A 131 -19.39 0.40 13.68
N ASP A 132 -19.04 -0.71 14.28
CA ASP A 132 -19.85 -1.94 14.18
C ASP A 132 -21.07 -1.84 15.09
N THR A 133 -22.26 -1.73 14.48
CA THR A 133 -23.55 -1.69 15.19
C THR A 133 -23.94 -3.03 15.85
N ALA A 134 -23.34 -4.13 15.39
CA ALA A 134 -23.53 -5.46 15.97
C ALA A 134 -22.58 -5.76 17.14
N HIS A 135 -21.73 -4.79 17.49
CA HIS A 135 -20.78 -4.88 18.62
C HIS A 135 -19.88 -6.12 18.58
N GLY A 136 -19.37 -6.46 17.39
CA GLY A 136 -18.44 -7.57 17.23
C GLY A 136 -17.14 -7.41 18.01
N ASP A 137 -16.57 -8.55 18.38
CA ASP A 137 -15.35 -8.58 19.16
C ASP A 137 -14.12 -8.09 18.36
N LEU A 138 -13.16 -7.55 19.09
CA LEU A 138 -11.79 -7.35 18.60
C LEU A 138 -11.01 -8.67 18.73
N ALA A 139 -10.17 -8.97 17.77
CA ALA A 139 -9.22 -10.08 17.88
C ALA A 139 -8.25 -9.86 19.04
N PRO A 140 -7.68 -10.93 19.63
CA PRO A 140 -6.69 -10.78 20.68
C PRO A 140 -5.50 -9.91 20.24
N ASP A 141 -5.04 -9.01 21.09
CA ASP A 141 -3.92 -8.09 20.81
C ASP A 141 -2.69 -8.82 20.28
N MET A 142 -2.43 -10.02 20.79
CA MET A 142 -1.28 -10.82 20.37
C MET A 142 -1.39 -11.25 18.91
N ASP A 143 -2.59 -11.58 18.44
CA ASP A 143 -2.83 -12.01 17.05
C ASP A 143 -2.72 -10.80 16.11
N ILE A 144 -3.35 -9.69 16.47
CA ILE A 144 -3.21 -8.42 15.75
C ILE A 144 -1.73 -8.03 15.64
N ARG A 145 -0.99 -8.13 16.74
CA ARG A 145 0.44 -7.80 16.78
C ARG A 145 1.27 -8.74 15.90
N ARG A 146 1.01 -10.05 15.95
CA ARG A 146 1.74 -11.08 15.17
C ARG A 146 1.54 -10.92 13.67
N MET A 147 0.34 -10.55 13.25
CA MET A 147 -0.02 -10.38 11.84
C MET A 147 0.52 -9.08 11.22
N ASN A 148 1.04 -8.14 12.02
CA ASN A 148 1.57 -6.89 11.52
C ASN A 148 3.11 -6.89 11.50
N PRO A 149 3.76 -7.07 10.33
CA PRO A 149 5.22 -7.12 10.22
C PRO A 149 5.91 -5.82 10.66
N MET A 150 5.19 -4.69 10.63
CA MET A 150 5.73 -3.40 11.06
C MET A 150 6.13 -3.38 12.55
N ASN A 151 5.59 -4.30 13.35
CA ASN A 151 5.95 -4.46 14.76
C ASN A 151 7.31 -5.15 14.97
N TYR A 152 7.85 -5.78 13.92
CA TYR A 152 9.04 -6.64 14.03
C TYR A 152 10.20 -6.12 13.19
N ILE A 153 9.96 -5.56 12.00
CA ILE A 153 11.00 -5.08 11.10
C ILE A 153 11.84 -4.00 11.78
N GLY A 154 13.14 -4.28 11.94
CA GLY A 154 14.10 -3.38 12.60
C GLY A 154 14.08 -3.43 14.12
N THR A 155 13.36 -4.39 14.74
CA THR A 155 13.37 -4.63 16.18
C THR A 155 14.62 -5.44 16.57
N ALA A 156 15.26 -5.10 17.68
CA ALA A 156 16.42 -5.82 18.18
C ALA A 156 16.10 -7.30 18.38
N GLY A 157 17.01 -8.18 17.91
CA GLY A 157 16.86 -9.64 17.99
C GLY A 157 15.97 -10.27 16.91
N VAL A 158 15.31 -9.47 16.08
CA VAL A 158 14.53 -9.97 14.93
C VAL A 158 15.43 -10.02 13.68
N ARG A 159 15.50 -11.20 13.06
CA ARG A 159 16.21 -11.39 11.79
C ARG A 159 15.27 -11.07 10.63
N THR A 160 15.72 -10.20 9.75
CA THR A 160 15.05 -9.84 8.50
C THR A 160 15.80 -10.48 7.32
N ALA A 161 15.10 -10.95 6.31
CA ALA A 161 15.75 -11.45 5.10
C ALA A 161 16.62 -10.35 4.45
N PRO A 162 17.77 -10.71 3.81
CA PRO A 162 18.64 -9.71 3.20
C PRO A 162 18.07 -9.12 1.92
N HIS A 163 17.18 -9.83 1.21
CA HIS A 163 16.63 -9.41 -0.08
C HIS A 163 15.11 -9.49 -0.09
N PHE A 164 14.48 -8.47 -0.63
CA PHE A 164 13.02 -8.40 -0.84
C PHE A 164 12.72 -7.94 -2.26
N ARG A 165 11.77 -8.62 -2.88
CA ARG A 165 11.20 -8.19 -4.16
C ARG A 165 9.73 -7.90 -3.96
N ILE A 166 9.33 -6.63 -4.14
CA ILE A 166 7.97 -6.15 -3.93
C ILE A 166 7.42 -5.63 -5.26
N ARG A 167 6.23 -6.08 -5.64
CA ARG A 167 5.51 -5.62 -6.82
C ARG A 167 4.11 -5.19 -6.42
N HIS A 168 3.66 -4.08 -6.98
CA HIS A 168 2.31 -3.55 -6.83
C HIS A 168 1.87 -3.02 -8.18
N GLY A 169 0.87 -3.63 -8.79
CA GLY A 169 0.44 -3.25 -10.13
C GLY A 169 0.06 -1.76 -10.22
N ALA A 170 0.46 -1.09 -11.29
CA ALA A 170 0.12 0.33 -11.48
C ALA A 170 -1.39 0.57 -11.64
N LYS A 171 -2.16 -0.47 -11.94
CA LYS A 171 -3.64 -0.50 -12.00
C LYS A 171 -4.28 -1.27 -10.85
N ASP A 172 -3.57 -1.48 -9.73
CA ASP A 172 -4.17 -2.14 -8.57
C ASP A 172 -5.33 -1.30 -8.02
N ARG A 173 -6.52 -1.86 -8.11
CA ARG A 173 -7.78 -1.24 -7.68
C ARG A 173 -8.18 -1.63 -6.25
N ASP A 174 -7.54 -2.64 -5.68
CA ASP A 174 -7.88 -3.23 -4.39
C ASP A 174 -7.03 -2.68 -3.26
N THR A 175 -5.72 -2.51 -3.49
CA THR A 175 -4.74 -2.15 -2.46
C THR A 175 -4.12 -0.78 -2.76
N SER A 176 -3.89 0.02 -1.73
CA SER A 176 -3.21 1.30 -1.87
C SER A 176 -1.70 1.11 -2.05
N MET A 177 -1.09 1.85 -2.98
CA MET A 177 0.37 1.95 -3.14
C MET A 177 1.09 2.35 -1.83
N ALA A 178 0.41 3.06 -0.93
CA ALA A 178 0.99 3.44 0.36
C ALA A 178 1.41 2.22 1.20
N ILE A 179 0.69 1.10 1.12
CA ILE A 179 0.98 -0.12 1.90
C ILE A 179 2.36 -0.70 1.52
N PRO A 180 2.61 -1.11 0.27
CA PRO A 180 3.91 -1.65 -0.11
C PRO A 180 5.03 -0.60 -0.07
N ALA A 181 4.72 0.68 -0.29
CA ALA A 181 5.70 1.76 -0.17
C ALA A 181 6.20 1.94 1.27
N ILE A 182 5.31 1.93 2.26
CA ILE A 182 5.66 1.97 3.69
C ILE A 182 6.51 0.75 4.06
N LEU A 183 6.09 -0.45 3.62
CA LEU A 183 6.83 -1.68 3.86
C LEU A 183 8.24 -1.63 3.25
N ALA A 184 8.36 -1.20 1.99
CA ALA A 184 9.65 -1.08 1.30
C ALA A 184 10.60 -0.12 2.02
N LEU A 185 10.11 1.06 2.42
CA LEU A 185 10.89 2.04 3.19
C LEU A 185 11.32 1.47 4.55
N ARG A 186 10.45 0.74 5.23
CA ARG A 186 10.76 0.12 6.52
C ARG A 186 11.84 -0.95 6.40
N LEU A 187 11.73 -1.83 5.40
CA LEU A 187 12.71 -2.88 5.11
C LEU A 187 14.07 -2.30 4.70
N ALA A 188 14.10 -1.30 3.83
CA ALA A 188 15.35 -0.67 3.41
C ALA A 188 16.17 -0.12 4.59
N ARG A 189 15.53 0.35 5.65
CA ARG A 189 16.19 0.81 6.87
C ARG A 189 16.91 -0.28 7.66
N THR A 190 16.59 -1.54 7.46
CA THR A 190 17.29 -2.66 8.10
C THR A 190 18.57 -3.07 7.37
N GLY A 191 18.89 -2.39 6.26
CA GLY A 191 19.99 -2.75 5.38
C GLY A 191 19.62 -3.84 4.37
N SER A 192 18.35 -4.24 4.30
CA SER A 192 17.89 -5.19 3.28
C SER A 192 17.92 -4.52 1.89
N ASP A 193 18.31 -5.31 0.88
CA ASP A 193 18.14 -4.94 -0.53
C ASP A 193 16.66 -5.08 -0.91
N VAL A 194 16.03 -3.97 -1.29
CA VAL A 194 14.59 -3.92 -1.58
C VAL A 194 14.36 -3.54 -3.04
N ASN A 195 13.99 -4.52 -3.85
CA ASN A 195 13.61 -4.33 -5.24
C ASN A 195 12.10 -4.05 -5.34
N PHE A 196 11.72 -2.78 -5.29
CA PHE A 196 10.33 -2.34 -5.32
C PHE A 196 9.98 -1.65 -6.64
N SER A 197 8.86 -2.06 -7.27
CA SER A 197 8.36 -1.38 -8.47
C SER A 197 6.85 -1.54 -8.65
N ALA A 198 6.28 -0.67 -9.51
CA ALA A 198 4.88 -0.71 -9.95
C ALA A 198 4.82 -1.08 -11.43
N PRO A 199 4.65 -2.36 -11.80
CA PRO A 199 4.53 -2.78 -13.18
C PRO A 199 3.34 -2.13 -13.87
N TRP A 200 3.58 -1.55 -15.06
CA TRP A 200 2.56 -0.87 -15.84
C TRP A 200 1.48 -1.83 -16.33
N GLY A 201 0.23 -1.38 -16.33
CA GLY A 201 -0.90 -2.14 -16.83
C GLY A 201 -1.37 -3.29 -15.95
N GLN A 202 -0.63 -3.63 -14.89
CA GLN A 202 -0.96 -4.75 -14.00
C GLN A 202 -1.93 -4.34 -12.89
N GLY A 203 -2.86 -5.24 -12.57
CA GLY A 203 -3.84 -5.10 -11.50
C GLY A 203 -3.38 -5.71 -10.18
N HIS A 204 -4.36 -6.14 -9.36
CA HIS A 204 -4.12 -6.82 -8.10
C HIS A 204 -3.76 -8.29 -8.33
N GLY A 205 -2.61 -8.69 -7.81
CA GLY A 205 -2.10 -10.06 -7.94
C GLY A 205 -1.61 -10.41 -9.33
N GLY A 206 -1.15 -11.65 -9.48
CA GLY A 206 -0.81 -12.24 -10.75
C GLY A 206 0.68 -12.54 -10.93
N ASP A 207 0.92 -13.41 -11.91
CA ASP A 207 2.23 -13.96 -12.27
C ASP A 207 2.77 -13.28 -13.53
N TYR A 208 2.70 -11.95 -13.56
CA TYR A 208 2.96 -11.17 -14.77
C TYR A 208 4.45 -10.93 -15.07
N ASP A 209 5.36 -11.22 -14.15
CA ASP A 209 6.79 -10.96 -14.30
C ASP A 209 7.66 -12.13 -13.81
N LEU A 210 7.24 -13.34 -14.11
CA LEU A 210 7.92 -14.58 -13.66
C LEU A 210 9.37 -14.65 -14.14
N LYS A 211 9.66 -14.22 -15.37
CA LYS A 211 11.03 -14.22 -15.87
C LYS A 211 11.93 -13.32 -15.00
N GLU A 212 11.53 -12.08 -14.74
CA GLU A 212 12.28 -11.16 -13.89
C GLU A 212 12.40 -11.66 -12.45
N LEU A 213 11.36 -12.36 -11.95
CA LEU A 213 11.40 -12.99 -10.64
C LEU A 213 12.48 -14.07 -10.56
N PHE A 214 12.53 -14.99 -11.52
CA PHE A 214 13.53 -16.05 -11.55
C PHE A 214 14.94 -15.52 -11.81
N ASP A 215 15.10 -14.54 -12.72
CA ASP A 215 16.39 -13.86 -12.92
C ASP A 215 16.89 -13.20 -11.63
N TRP A 216 15.99 -12.59 -10.85
CA TRP A 216 16.30 -12.00 -9.55
C TRP A 216 16.69 -13.07 -8.50
N ILE A 217 15.97 -14.19 -8.44
CA ILE A 217 16.29 -15.33 -7.55
C ILE A 217 17.69 -15.86 -7.89
N ASP A 218 17.98 -16.08 -9.16
CA ASP A 218 19.29 -16.56 -9.62
C ASP A 218 20.42 -15.56 -9.26
N TYR A 219 20.12 -14.26 -9.27
CA TYR A 219 21.08 -13.23 -8.91
C TYR A 219 21.41 -13.25 -7.42
N ILE A 220 20.41 -13.37 -6.52
CA ILE A 220 20.62 -13.32 -5.07
C ILE A 220 21.10 -14.65 -4.47
N CYS A 221 21.00 -15.75 -5.21
CA CYS A 221 21.45 -17.08 -4.75
C CYS A 221 22.88 -17.43 -5.21
N LYS A 222 23.58 -16.51 -5.88
CA LYS A 222 25.01 -16.65 -6.26
C LYS A 222 25.92 -16.24 -5.11
#